data_d0ac40e4b62aa3bcc906f97f0fff7a3b
#
_entry.id   d0ac40e4b62aa3bcc906f97f0fff7a3b
#
_cell.length_a   1.000
_cell.length_b   1.000
_cell.length_c   1.000
_cell.angle_alpha   90.00
_cell.angle_beta   90.00
_cell.angle_gamma   90.00
#
_symmetry.space_group_name_H-M   'P 1'
#
loop_
_entity.id
_entity.type
_entity.pdbx_description
1 polymer ?
#
loop_
_entity_poly.entity_id
_entity_poly.type
_entity_poly.pdbx_seq_one_letter_code
_entity_poly.pdbx_strand_id
1 'polypeptide(L)'
;MRTVARIVDQALGLLVTVLLSQATALAQPDLSGELIYANQCAKCHGNRGQGVADEYDEPLTGDWRIEKLVRVITRTMPEDEPKKCVGDEAQLVARYIFDAFYSPAAQARNNPPRIELARLTNRQFLHSVADLIGSFTGRPEIGQTGGLKASYHNSRNHSRNKHTFERTDATVDFQFGTGTPAPDNKEYKPEEFSMRWTGSVIAEETGDHQFIVTSQNGIRLWVNDMALKLIEGWTSSGERRELTGSVRLIGGRAYPLRLDYFKFKSKGASVKLEWHPPHGAQQVIPARNLSPAGTRSTFVLRQPFPPDDASIGYERGSAVSKKWDEAATHAAIETANWVADHLDVLAGTSTNAPDRLTKAQQFGKHFAERAFRRPLTVEEEQLFVRSRFTADKPATDSIKEVVLLALKS
;
A
#
# COMPACT_ATOMS: atom_id res chain seq x y z
N MET A 1 -75.47 18.82 -3.56
CA MET A 1 -74.66 18.53 -4.72
C MET A 1 -74.95 19.49 -5.89
N ARG A 2 -74.69 20.80 -5.74
CA ARG A 2 -74.90 21.78 -6.83
C ARG A 2 -74.08 23.07 -6.53
N THR A 3 -72.87 22.98 -5.96
CA THR A 3 -72.11 24.22 -5.63
C THR A 3 -70.60 24.10 -5.96
N VAL A 4 -70.23 23.07 -6.67
CA VAL A 4 -68.79 22.85 -7.02
C VAL A 4 -68.46 23.07 -8.51
N ALA A 5 -69.52 23.27 -9.35
CA ALA A 5 -69.33 23.34 -10.80
C ALA A 5 -69.17 24.79 -11.38
N ARG A 6 -69.13 25.86 -10.53
CA ARG A 6 -68.99 27.24 -10.99
C ARG A 6 -67.66 27.95 -10.70
N ILE A 7 -66.72 27.27 -10.08
CA ILE A 7 -65.38 27.84 -9.75
C ILE A 7 -64.30 27.41 -10.76
N VAL A 8 -64.59 26.45 -11.63
CA VAL A 8 -63.56 25.89 -12.57
C VAL A 8 -63.52 26.69 -13.89
N ASP A 9 -64.61 27.37 -14.28
CA ASP A 9 -64.65 28.09 -15.56
C ASP A 9 -64.07 29.53 -15.53
N GLN A 10 -63.83 30.14 -14.37
CA GLN A 10 -63.18 31.47 -14.29
C GLN A 10 -61.62 31.37 -14.11
N ALA A 11 -61.09 30.25 -13.78
CA ALA A 11 -59.66 30.08 -13.66
C ALA A 11 -58.95 29.72 -14.99
N LEU A 12 -59.69 29.25 -15.98
CA LEU A 12 -59.11 28.86 -17.28
C LEU A 12 -58.99 30.04 -18.26
N GLY A 13 -59.77 31.16 -18.03
CA GLY A 13 -59.74 32.39 -18.86
C GLY A 13 -58.57 33.32 -18.55
N LEU A 14 -57.95 33.23 -17.35
CA LEU A 14 -56.84 34.11 -16.95
C LEU A 14 -55.47 33.48 -17.22
N LEU A 15 -55.38 32.14 -17.50
CA LEU A 15 -54.13 31.45 -17.79
C LEU A 15 -53.70 31.51 -19.27
N VAL A 16 -54.62 31.83 -20.17
CA VAL A 16 -54.34 31.92 -21.62
C VAL A 16 -53.84 33.32 -22.04
N THR A 17 -54.06 34.36 -21.26
CA THR A 17 -53.61 35.72 -21.57
C THR A 17 -52.25 36.10 -21.00
N VAL A 18 -51.66 35.28 -20.12
CA VAL A 18 -50.32 35.52 -19.59
C VAL A 18 -49.22 34.76 -20.38
N LEU A 19 -49.60 33.88 -21.28
CA LEU A 19 -48.65 33.03 -22.06
C LEU A 19 -48.29 33.61 -23.45
N LEU A 20 -48.71 34.79 -23.80
CA LEU A 20 -48.47 35.40 -25.11
C LEU A 20 -47.56 36.63 -25.10
N SER A 21 -46.90 36.93 -24.00
CA SER A 21 -45.90 38.00 -23.92
C SER A 21 -44.51 37.54 -23.44
N GLN A 22 -44.14 36.34 -23.75
CA GLN A 22 -42.70 36.00 -23.76
C GLN A 22 -42.15 36.39 -25.13
N ALA A 23 -41.74 37.65 -25.22
CA ALA A 23 -40.88 38.11 -26.29
C ALA A 23 -39.66 37.16 -26.38
N THR A 24 -39.46 36.57 -27.54
CA THR A 24 -38.25 35.91 -27.91
C THR A 24 -37.10 36.91 -27.77
N ALA A 25 -36.46 36.92 -26.62
CA ALA A 25 -35.10 37.38 -26.51
C ALA A 25 -34.28 36.43 -27.36
N LEU A 26 -33.95 36.83 -28.56
CA LEU A 26 -32.91 36.23 -29.37
C LEU A 26 -31.65 36.23 -28.46
N ALA A 27 -31.29 35.07 -27.93
CA ALA A 27 -30.01 34.89 -27.24
C ALA A 27 -28.93 35.29 -28.26
N GLN A 28 -28.33 36.46 -28.04
CA GLN A 28 -27.06 36.73 -28.71
C GLN A 28 -26.10 35.60 -28.38
N PRO A 29 -25.37 35.05 -29.36
CA PRO A 29 -24.39 34.04 -29.05
C PRO A 29 -23.46 34.63 -27.99
N ASP A 30 -23.37 33.96 -26.86
CA ASP A 30 -22.45 34.31 -25.77
C ASP A 30 -21.04 34.34 -26.35
N LEU A 31 -20.50 35.54 -26.58
CA LEU A 31 -19.19 35.76 -27.19
C LEU A 31 -18.14 35.38 -26.12
N SER A 32 -17.81 34.10 -26.00
CA SER A 32 -16.81 33.65 -25.05
C SER A 32 -15.41 33.80 -25.66
N GLY A 33 -14.43 34.14 -24.83
CA GLY A 33 -13.03 34.21 -25.26
C GLY A 33 -12.53 32.91 -25.87
N GLU A 34 -13.05 31.78 -25.40
CA GLU A 34 -12.74 30.44 -25.95
C GLU A 34 -13.27 30.27 -27.38
N LEU A 35 -14.48 30.71 -27.66
CA LEU A 35 -15.05 30.63 -28.99
C LEU A 35 -14.34 31.57 -29.99
N ILE A 36 -13.95 32.77 -29.54
CA ILE A 36 -13.11 33.68 -30.33
C ILE A 36 -11.76 33.04 -30.65
N TYR A 37 -11.11 32.43 -29.64
CA TYR A 37 -9.86 31.74 -29.81
C TYR A 37 -9.97 30.60 -30.82
N ALA A 38 -10.96 29.75 -30.68
CA ALA A 38 -11.18 28.62 -31.59
C ALA A 38 -11.35 29.06 -33.04
N ASN A 39 -12.07 30.19 -33.27
CA ASN A 39 -12.40 30.66 -34.62
C ASN A 39 -11.31 31.53 -35.25
N GLN A 40 -10.54 32.28 -34.48
CA GLN A 40 -9.62 33.31 -35.01
C GLN A 40 -8.12 33.03 -34.69
N CYS A 41 -7.80 32.20 -33.68
CA CYS A 41 -6.43 32.02 -33.20
C CYS A 41 -5.92 30.60 -33.36
N ALA A 42 -6.81 29.59 -33.20
CA ALA A 42 -6.42 28.20 -33.14
C ALA A 42 -5.83 27.66 -34.46
N LYS A 43 -6.12 28.28 -35.60
CA LYS A 43 -5.52 27.92 -36.89
C LYS A 43 -3.99 27.98 -36.84
N CYS A 44 -3.43 29.04 -36.28
CA CYS A 44 -1.98 29.22 -36.19
C CYS A 44 -1.40 28.77 -34.83
N HIS A 45 -2.14 28.95 -33.74
CA HIS A 45 -1.63 28.65 -32.40
C HIS A 45 -2.02 27.27 -31.86
N GLY A 46 -2.84 26.50 -32.59
CA GLY A 46 -3.34 25.19 -32.16
C GLY A 46 -4.45 25.29 -31.10
N ASN A 47 -5.31 24.27 -31.02
CA ASN A 47 -6.47 24.26 -30.09
C ASN A 47 -6.06 24.31 -28.61
N ARG A 48 -4.86 23.96 -28.27
CA ARG A 48 -4.30 23.99 -26.89
C ARG A 48 -3.14 24.98 -26.75
N GLY A 49 -2.97 25.90 -27.69
CA GLY A 49 -1.88 26.83 -27.67
C GLY A 49 -0.50 26.19 -27.89
N GLN A 50 -0.44 25.00 -28.49
CA GLN A 50 0.79 24.24 -28.68
C GLN A 50 1.62 24.70 -29.90
N GLY A 51 1.11 25.61 -30.70
CA GLY A 51 1.62 25.96 -32.00
C GLY A 51 1.15 25.02 -33.11
N VAL A 52 1.38 25.42 -34.36
CA VAL A 52 1.08 24.63 -35.57
C VAL A 52 2.29 24.73 -36.50
N ALA A 53 2.85 23.59 -36.92
CA ALA A 53 3.98 23.54 -37.83
C ALA A 53 3.64 24.28 -39.14
N ASP A 54 4.60 25.01 -39.68
CA ASP A 54 4.50 25.81 -40.92
C ASP A 54 3.61 27.08 -40.80
N GLU A 55 2.96 27.31 -39.63
CA GLU A 55 2.20 28.53 -39.33
C GLU A 55 2.86 29.30 -38.19
N TYR A 56 2.69 28.83 -36.96
CA TYR A 56 3.33 29.32 -35.76
C TYR A 56 3.68 28.15 -34.84
N ASP A 57 4.93 27.73 -34.82
CA ASP A 57 5.39 26.50 -34.19
C ASP A 57 5.70 26.62 -32.68
N GLU A 58 5.74 27.85 -32.17
CA GLU A 58 5.99 28.04 -30.75
C GLU A 58 4.71 27.95 -29.89
N PRO A 59 4.77 27.30 -28.71
CA PRO A 59 3.62 27.25 -27.82
C PRO A 59 3.33 28.61 -27.18
N LEU A 60 2.05 28.89 -26.93
CA LEU A 60 1.60 30.06 -26.19
C LEU A 60 1.96 29.88 -24.70
N THR A 61 3.09 30.46 -24.30
CA THR A 61 3.60 30.41 -22.91
C THR A 61 4.36 31.70 -22.61
N GLY A 62 4.59 31.98 -21.32
CA GLY A 62 5.37 33.13 -20.90
C GLY A 62 4.80 33.83 -19.67
N ASP A 63 5.27 35.05 -19.40
CA ASP A 63 4.95 35.87 -18.23
C ASP A 63 4.06 37.08 -18.57
N TRP A 64 3.46 37.08 -19.75
CA TRP A 64 2.69 38.23 -20.20
C TRP A 64 1.40 38.38 -19.39
N ARG A 65 1.15 39.62 -18.97
CA ARG A 65 -0.11 40.00 -18.32
C ARG A 65 -1.20 40.24 -19.35
N ILE A 66 -2.45 40.22 -18.91
CA ILE A 66 -3.63 40.39 -19.76
C ILE A 66 -3.53 41.66 -20.60
N GLU A 67 -3.07 42.79 -20.01
CA GLU A 67 -2.98 44.09 -20.71
C GLU A 67 -1.96 44.02 -21.86
N LYS A 68 -0.90 43.25 -21.73
CA LYS A 68 0.08 43.02 -22.81
C LYS A 68 -0.53 42.16 -23.91
N LEU A 69 -1.23 41.09 -23.54
CA LEU A 69 -1.91 40.22 -24.51
C LEU A 69 -2.95 41.03 -25.30
N VAL A 70 -3.81 41.83 -24.65
CA VAL A 70 -4.79 42.69 -25.33
C VAL A 70 -4.08 43.63 -26.34
N ARG A 71 -2.97 44.26 -25.96
CA ARG A 71 -2.25 45.15 -26.88
C ARG A 71 -1.68 44.43 -28.10
N VAL A 72 -1.09 43.22 -27.89
CA VAL A 72 -0.55 42.46 -29.00
C VAL A 72 -1.66 41.98 -29.92
N ILE A 73 -2.75 41.40 -29.38
CA ILE A 73 -3.88 40.93 -30.16
C ILE A 73 -4.50 42.08 -30.97
N THR A 74 -4.77 43.20 -30.34
CA THR A 74 -5.40 44.35 -31.01
C THR A 74 -4.53 44.91 -32.15
N ARG A 75 -3.20 44.81 -32.06
CA ARG A 75 -2.29 45.42 -33.02
C ARG A 75 -1.84 44.49 -34.13
N THR A 76 -1.72 43.21 -33.85
CA THR A 76 -1.01 42.27 -34.72
C THR A 76 -1.74 40.98 -35.01
N MET A 77 -2.89 40.72 -34.37
CA MET A 77 -3.60 39.45 -34.52
C MET A 77 -5.04 39.60 -34.98
N PRO A 78 -5.60 38.68 -35.80
CA PRO A 78 -4.87 37.69 -36.59
C PRO A 78 -3.85 38.32 -37.55
N GLU A 79 -2.72 37.68 -37.82
CA GLU A 79 -1.63 38.24 -38.66
C GLU A 79 -2.10 38.54 -40.08
N ASP A 80 -2.93 37.67 -40.66
CA ASP A 80 -3.51 37.83 -41.98
C ASP A 80 -4.55 38.97 -42.08
N GLU A 81 -5.21 39.33 -40.96
CA GLU A 81 -6.25 40.34 -40.88
C GLU A 81 -6.05 41.23 -39.62
N PRO A 82 -4.95 42.01 -39.56
CA PRO A 82 -4.68 42.89 -38.41
C PRO A 82 -5.87 43.84 -38.16
N LYS A 83 -6.30 43.95 -36.90
CA LYS A 83 -7.48 44.74 -36.45
C LYS A 83 -8.84 44.02 -36.58
N LYS A 84 -8.88 42.75 -36.94
CA LYS A 84 -10.13 41.99 -36.90
C LYS A 84 -10.55 41.69 -35.47
N CYS A 85 -9.64 41.34 -34.59
CA CYS A 85 -9.91 41.08 -33.17
C CYS A 85 -9.53 42.33 -32.33
N VAL A 86 -10.51 43.20 -32.09
CA VAL A 86 -10.33 44.50 -31.38
C VAL A 86 -11.40 44.70 -30.31
N GLY A 87 -11.23 45.72 -29.46
CA GLY A 87 -12.22 46.10 -28.45
C GLY A 87 -12.52 44.95 -27.47
N ASP A 88 -13.80 44.67 -27.27
CA ASP A 88 -14.26 43.66 -26.30
C ASP A 88 -13.85 42.22 -26.69
N GLU A 89 -13.82 41.92 -27.99
CA GLU A 89 -13.33 40.61 -28.46
C GLU A 89 -11.86 40.37 -28.08
N ALA A 90 -11.01 41.38 -28.27
CA ALA A 90 -9.60 41.29 -27.89
C ALA A 90 -9.41 41.14 -26.37
N GLN A 91 -10.30 41.77 -25.57
CA GLN A 91 -10.27 41.61 -24.11
C GLN A 91 -10.70 40.20 -23.68
N LEU A 92 -11.79 39.70 -24.26
CA LEU A 92 -12.33 38.37 -23.95
C LEU A 92 -11.33 37.26 -24.33
N VAL A 93 -10.77 37.31 -25.54
CA VAL A 93 -9.80 36.29 -25.97
C VAL A 93 -8.46 36.40 -25.23
N ALA A 94 -8.01 37.64 -24.89
CA ALA A 94 -6.80 37.79 -24.08
C ALA A 94 -6.95 37.23 -22.68
N ARG A 95 -8.11 37.35 -22.06
CA ARG A 95 -8.44 36.74 -20.79
C ARG A 95 -8.40 35.21 -20.90
N TYR A 96 -9.08 34.66 -21.91
CA TYR A 96 -9.03 33.20 -22.15
C TYR A 96 -7.61 32.70 -22.36
N ILE A 97 -6.81 33.35 -23.22
CA ILE A 97 -5.42 33.00 -23.48
C ILE A 97 -4.59 33.07 -22.19
N PHE A 98 -4.79 34.09 -21.36
CA PHE A 98 -4.13 34.19 -20.08
C PHE A 98 -4.49 33.03 -19.14
N ASP A 99 -5.78 32.80 -18.97
CA ASP A 99 -6.26 31.73 -18.04
C ASP A 99 -5.92 30.33 -18.55
N ALA A 100 -5.89 30.12 -19.87
CA ALA A 100 -5.57 28.84 -20.48
C ALA A 100 -4.06 28.54 -20.61
N PHE A 101 -3.22 29.55 -20.82
CA PHE A 101 -1.82 29.35 -21.22
C PHE A 101 -0.78 30.17 -20.42
N TYR A 102 -1.09 31.39 -19.99
CA TYR A 102 -0.11 32.34 -19.39
C TYR A 102 -0.20 32.44 -17.87
N SER A 103 -1.34 32.13 -17.26
CA SER A 103 -1.46 32.21 -15.80
C SER A 103 -0.51 31.19 -15.11
N PRO A 104 -0.02 31.45 -13.90
CA PRO A 104 0.80 30.48 -13.15
C PRO A 104 0.13 29.12 -13.00
N ALA A 105 -1.21 29.12 -12.82
CA ALA A 105 -1.99 27.91 -12.75
C ALA A 105 -2.03 27.16 -14.09
N ALA A 106 -2.16 27.85 -15.21
CA ALA A 106 -2.12 27.27 -16.54
C ALA A 106 -0.73 26.70 -16.86
N GLN A 107 0.33 27.44 -16.56
CA GLN A 107 1.69 26.96 -16.78
C GLN A 107 2.01 25.73 -15.94
N ALA A 108 1.61 25.69 -14.68
CA ALA A 108 1.79 24.53 -13.82
C ALA A 108 1.02 23.29 -14.35
N ARG A 109 -0.17 23.51 -14.95
CA ARG A 109 -0.98 22.45 -15.56
C ARG A 109 -0.43 21.99 -16.90
N ASN A 110 -0.02 22.92 -17.77
CA ASN A 110 0.41 22.62 -19.15
C ASN A 110 1.87 22.16 -19.24
N ASN A 111 2.71 22.62 -18.30
CA ASN A 111 4.09 22.18 -18.10
C ASN A 111 4.27 21.73 -16.65
N PRO A 112 3.70 20.59 -16.24
CA PRO A 112 3.95 20.07 -14.91
C PRO A 112 5.46 19.86 -14.75
N PRO A 113 6.05 20.26 -13.61
CA PRO A 113 7.47 20.03 -13.36
C PRO A 113 7.76 18.55 -13.58
N ARG A 114 8.71 18.24 -14.47
CA ARG A 114 9.14 16.87 -14.72
C ARG A 114 9.81 16.36 -13.46
N ILE A 115 9.08 15.55 -12.71
CA ILE A 115 9.59 14.93 -11.49
C ILE A 115 10.41 13.73 -11.93
N GLU A 116 11.70 13.84 -11.89
CA GLU A 116 12.60 12.70 -12.03
C GLU A 116 12.55 11.89 -10.73
N LEU A 117 12.11 10.64 -10.83
CA LEU A 117 12.16 9.70 -9.72
C LEU A 117 13.58 9.15 -9.63
N ALA A 118 14.33 9.56 -8.60
CA ALA A 118 15.71 9.14 -8.40
C ALA A 118 15.82 7.74 -7.77
N ARG A 119 14.74 7.27 -7.10
CA ARG A 119 14.70 5.99 -6.40
C ARG A 119 13.27 5.50 -6.18
N LEU A 120 13.13 4.25 -5.76
CA LEU A 120 11.87 3.73 -5.22
C LEU A 120 11.50 4.47 -3.94
N THR A 121 10.19 4.60 -3.66
CA THR A 121 9.75 5.01 -2.34
C THR A 121 10.11 3.93 -1.31
N ASN A 122 10.16 4.30 -0.04
CA ASN A 122 10.45 3.36 1.04
C ASN A 122 9.49 2.15 1.00
N ARG A 123 8.20 2.42 0.80
CA ARG A 123 7.19 1.37 0.66
C ARG A 123 7.46 0.47 -0.54
N GLN A 124 7.75 1.04 -1.70
CA GLN A 124 8.09 0.26 -2.91
C GLN A 124 9.35 -0.58 -2.72
N PHE A 125 10.38 -0.02 -2.06
CA PHE A 125 11.61 -0.74 -1.75
C PHE A 125 11.35 -1.95 -0.84
N LEU A 126 10.64 -1.76 0.27
CA LEU A 126 10.26 -2.83 1.19
C LEU A 126 9.48 -3.96 0.49
N HIS A 127 8.47 -3.59 -0.32
CA HIS A 127 7.69 -4.56 -1.09
C HIS A 127 8.56 -5.31 -2.11
N SER A 128 9.44 -4.59 -2.84
CA SER A 128 10.31 -5.20 -3.86
C SER A 128 11.26 -6.22 -3.26
N VAL A 129 11.87 -5.92 -2.11
CA VAL A 129 12.77 -6.85 -1.43
C VAL A 129 12.00 -8.08 -0.91
N ALA A 130 10.84 -7.87 -0.29
CA ALA A 130 10.00 -8.98 0.18
C ALA A 130 9.49 -9.86 -0.98
N ASP A 131 9.12 -9.25 -2.14
CA ASP A 131 8.72 -9.98 -3.34
C ASP A 131 9.88 -10.74 -3.97
N LEU A 132 11.08 -10.15 -3.99
CA LEU A 132 12.28 -10.82 -4.48
C LEU A 132 12.56 -12.10 -3.68
N ILE A 133 12.59 -12.01 -2.36
CA ILE A 133 12.74 -13.17 -1.48
C ILE A 133 11.58 -14.16 -1.67
N GLY A 134 10.35 -13.67 -1.65
CA GLY A 134 9.14 -14.48 -1.84
C GLY A 134 9.11 -15.23 -3.17
N SER A 135 9.81 -14.74 -4.20
CA SER A 135 9.93 -15.43 -5.48
C SER A 135 10.69 -16.76 -5.40
N PHE A 136 11.49 -16.97 -4.35
CA PHE A 136 12.22 -18.21 -4.10
C PHE A 136 11.54 -19.11 -3.06
N THR A 137 10.85 -18.52 -2.09
CA THR A 137 10.19 -19.26 -1.00
C THR A 137 8.72 -19.56 -1.26
N GLY A 138 8.13 -18.96 -2.28
CA GLY A 138 6.70 -18.92 -2.54
C GLY A 138 6.05 -17.71 -1.88
N ARG A 139 5.05 -17.13 -2.55
CA ARG A 139 4.29 -16.00 -2.00
C ARG A 139 3.26 -16.51 -0.99
N PRO A 140 3.06 -15.83 0.15
CA PRO A 140 1.97 -16.14 1.04
C PRO A 140 0.63 -15.83 0.33
N GLU A 141 -0.29 -16.79 0.37
CA GLU A 141 -1.63 -16.60 -0.16
C GLU A 141 -2.57 -16.10 0.94
N ILE A 142 -3.48 -15.21 0.59
CA ILE A 142 -4.57 -14.79 1.47
C ILE A 142 -5.67 -15.83 1.29
N GLY A 143 -5.86 -16.66 2.32
CA GLY A 143 -6.96 -17.62 2.37
C GLY A 143 -8.31 -16.96 2.65
N GLN A 144 -9.37 -17.77 2.70
CA GLN A 144 -10.68 -17.29 3.12
C GLN A 144 -10.57 -16.65 4.52
N THR A 145 -11.11 -15.45 4.67
CA THR A 145 -11.17 -14.74 5.95
C THR A 145 -12.34 -15.21 6.80
N GLY A 146 -12.33 -14.85 8.09
CA GLY A 146 -13.46 -15.11 8.99
C GLY A 146 -13.08 -15.68 10.35
N GLY A 147 -11.80 -15.62 10.73
CA GLY A 147 -11.33 -16.05 12.05
C GLY A 147 -10.12 -16.95 12.00
N LEU A 148 -9.81 -17.60 13.10
CA LEU A 148 -8.71 -18.55 13.28
C LEU A 148 -9.22 -19.95 13.54
N LYS A 149 -8.49 -20.95 13.05
CA LYS A 149 -8.74 -22.35 13.44
C LYS A 149 -8.35 -22.52 14.91
N ALA A 150 -9.30 -22.90 15.74
CA ALA A 150 -9.12 -23.12 17.17
C ALA A 150 -9.22 -24.60 17.51
N SER A 151 -8.23 -25.14 18.24
CA SER A 151 -8.27 -26.48 18.82
C SER A 151 -8.34 -26.39 20.34
N TYR A 152 -9.25 -27.15 20.92
CA TYR A 152 -9.61 -27.14 22.33
C TYR A 152 -9.21 -28.47 22.99
N HIS A 153 -8.55 -28.37 24.14
CA HIS A 153 -7.97 -29.52 24.82
C HIS A 153 -8.35 -29.54 26.31
N ASN A 154 -8.79 -30.67 26.81
CA ASN A 154 -9.04 -30.88 28.22
C ASN A 154 -7.75 -31.26 28.97
N SER A 155 -6.75 -30.37 28.82
CA SER A 155 -5.44 -30.47 29.46
C SER A 155 -4.68 -29.15 29.28
N ARG A 156 -3.70 -28.86 30.15
CA ARG A 156 -2.91 -27.62 30.09
C ARG A 156 -1.83 -27.56 29.00
N ASN A 157 -1.54 -28.65 28.32
CA ASN A 157 -0.37 -28.80 27.46
C ASN A 157 -0.69 -29.15 26.00
N HIS A 158 -1.91 -28.91 25.53
CA HIS A 158 -2.38 -29.21 24.17
C HIS A 158 -2.18 -30.70 23.80
N SER A 159 -2.35 -31.62 24.76
CA SER A 159 -2.16 -33.06 24.54
C SER A 159 -3.13 -33.58 23.48
N ARG A 160 -2.61 -34.28 22.46
CA ARG A 160 -3.43 -34.87 21.39
C ARG A 160 -4.47 -35.85 21.95
N ASN A 161 -4.11 -36.61 22.97
CA ASN A 161 -5.03 -37.58 23.62
C ASN A 161 -6.12 -36.89 24.46
N LYS A 162 -6.06 -35.58 24.64
CA LYS A 162 -7.04 -34.77 25.38
C LYS A 162 -7.66 -33.69 24.48
N HIS A 163 -7.48 -33.80 23.17
CA HIS A 163 -8.18 -32.97 22.20
C HIS A 163 -9.69 -33.28 22.27
N THR A 164 -10.49 -32.22 22.31
CA THR A 164 -11.96 -32.37 22.46
C THR A 164 -12.71 -31.98 21.20
N PHE A 165 -12.38 -30.82 20.61
CA PHE A 165 -13.01 -30.35 19.38
C PHE A 165 -12.19 -29.26 18.70
N GLU A 166 -12.56 -29.02 17.45
CA GLU A 166 -12.04 -27.86 16.67
C GLU A 166 -13.21 -27.04 16.15
N ARG A 167 -12.99 -25.74 16.00
CA ARG A 167 -13.89 -24.82 15.31
C ARG A 167 -13.12 -23.62 14.76
N THR A 168 -13.77 -22.77 13.99
CA THR A 168 -13.25 -21.45 13.65
C THR A 168 -13.84 -20.43 14.61
N ASP A 169 -12.95 -19.71 15.33
CA ASP A 169 -13.33 -18.59 16.16
C ASP A 169 -13.15 -17.30 15.36
N ALA A 170 -14.21 -16.53 15.19
CA ALA A 170 -14.21 -15.30 14.39
C ALA A 170 -13.21 -14.25 14.95
N THR A 171 -13.10 -14.20 16.27
CA THR A 171 -12.17 -13.34 17.02
C THR A 171 -11.67 -14.09 18.24
N VAL A 172 -10.61 -13.63 18.87
CA VAL A 172 -10.18 -14.15 20.16
C VAL A 172 -10.51 -13.11 21.24
N ASP A 173 -11.69 -13.22 21.82
CA ASP A 173 -12.15 -12.42 22.97
C ASP A 173 -13.09 -13.28 23.82
N PHE A 174 -12.50 -13.95 24.80
CA PHE A 174 -13.21 -14.94 25.61
C PHE A 174 -13.10 -14.62 27.10
N GLN A 175 -14.26 -14.65 27.76
CA GLN A 175 -14.41 -14.51 29.21
C GLN A 175 -15.08 -15.79 29.74
N PHE A 176 -14.28 -16.76 30.14
CA PHE A 176 -14.81 -18.04 30.66
C PHE A 176 -15.22 -17.98 32.14
N GLY A 177 -14.70 -16.96 32.86
CA GLY A 177 -14.92 -16.86 34.30
C GLY A 177 -14.42 -18.11 35.02
N THR A 178 -15.27 -18.74 35.83
CA THR A 178 -14.97 -20.01 36.49
C THR A 178 -15.37 -21.24 35.66
N GLY A 179 -15.96 -21.02 34.49
CA GLY A 179 -16.44 -22.07 33.57
C GLY A 179 -15.36 -22.62 32.65
N THR A 180 -15.85 -23.26 31.57
CA THR A 180 -15.05 -23.90 30.53
C THR A 180 -15.41 -23.38 29.15
N PRO A 181 -14.57 -23.58 28.12
CA PRO A 181 -14.90 -23.29 26.71
C PRO A 181 -16.06 -24.14 26.15
N ALA A 182 -16.41 -25.25 26.80
CA ALA A 182 -17.45 -26.18 26.41
C ALA A 182 -18.33 -26.54 27.61
N PRO A 183 -19.23 -25.66 28.07
CA PRO A 183 -20.03 -25.87 29.27
C PRO A 183 -20.96 -27.09 29.17
N ASP A 184 -21.37 -27.45 27.96
CA ASP A 184 -22.22 -28.61 27.71
C ASP A 184 -21.47 -29.95 27.72
N ASN A 185 -20.14 -29.91 27.66
CA ASN A 185 -19.30 -31.11 27.72
C ASN A 185 -18.86 -31.40 29.17
N LYS A 186 -19.52 -32.35 29.82
CA LYS A 186 -19.27 -32.77 31.21
C LYS A 186 -17.84 -33.31 31.46
N GLU A 187 -17.13 -33.72 30.42
CA GLU A 187 -15.75 -34.18 30.51
C GLU A 187 -14.76 -33.03 30.58
N TYR A 188 -15.20 -31.84 30.23
CA TYR A 188 -14.32 -30.64 30.22
C TYR A 188 -14.12 -30.10 31.64
N LYS A 189 -12.90 -30.15 32.12
CA LYS A 189 -12.55 -29.73 33.47
C LYS A 189 -12.34 -28.22 33.56
N PRO A 190 -13.09 -27.51 34.41
CA PRO A 190 -12.94 -26.07 34.59
C PRO A 190 -11.61 -25.70 35.21
N GLU A 191 -10.92 -26.60 35.88
CA GLU A 191 -9.63 -26.32 36.53
C GLU A 191 -8.45 -26.36 35.57
N GLU A 192 -8.58 -27.10 34.46
CA GLU A 192 -7.46 -27.35 33.55
C GLU A 192 -7.94 -27.50 32.11
N PHE A 193 -7.53 -26.58 31.22
CA PHE A 193 -7.75 -26.69 29.79
C PHE A 193 -6.75 -25.82 29.01
N SER A 194 -6.62 -26.10 27.72
CA SER A 194 -5.81 -25.28 26.83
C SER A 194 -6.49 -25.12 25.46
N MET A 195 -6.12 -24.06 24.79
CA MET A 195 -6.60 -23.73 23.45
C MET A 195 -5.44 -23.27 22.59
N ARG A 196 -5.50 -23.60 21.33
CA ARG A 196 -4.56 -23.13 20.32
C ARG A 196 -5.32 -22.57 19.13
N TRP A 197 -5.05 -21.34 18.81
CA TRP A 197 -5.50 -20.71 17.58
C TRP A 197 -4.36 -20.70 16.57
N THR A 198 -4.66 -21.12 15.35
CA THR A 198 -3.72 -21.15 14.22
C THR A 198 -4.39 -20.62 12.97
N GLY A 199 -3.59 -20.03 12.11
CA GLY A 199 -4.04 -19.46 10.85
C GLY A 199 -3.15 -18.33 10.42
N SER A 200 -3.75 -17.26 9.92
CA SER A 200 -3.03 -16.08 9.47
C SER A 200 -3.69 -14.79 9.94
N VAL A 201 -2.87 -13.76 10.14
CA VAL A 201 -3.33 -12.37 10.27
C VAL A 201 -3.02 -11.63 8.98
N ILE A 202 -3.96 -10.79 8.52
CA ILE A 202 -3.86 -10.01 7.29
C ILE A 202 -3.65 -8.55 7.68
N ALA A 203 -2.46 -8.01 7.36
CA ALA A 203 -2.16 -6.60 7.54
C ALA A 203 -2.76 -5.78 6.39
N GLU A 204 -3.50 -4.73 6.69
CA GLU A 204 -4.02 -3.80 5.68
C GLU A 204 -2.99 -2.73 5.33
N GLU A 205 -2.16 -2.32 6.28
CA GLU A 205 -1.16 -1.27 6.14
C GLU A 205 0.27 -1.78 6.38
N THR A 206 1.24 -1.08 5.80
CA THR A 206 2.66 -1.35 6.02
C THR A 206 3.16 -0.53 7.21
N GLY A 207 3.76 -1.19 8.19
CA GLY A 207 4.33 -0.54 9.36
C GLY A 207 4.39 -1.47 10.57
N ASP A 208 4.69 -0.88 11.72
CA ASP A 208 4.79 -1.62 12.98
C ASP A 208 3.39 -1.85 13.56
N HIS A 209 3.04 -3.12 13.72
CA HIS A 209 1.81 -3.56 14.35
C HIS A 209 2.13 -4.01 15.77
N GLN A 210 1.50 -3.38 16.76
CA GLN A 210 1.59 -3.82 18.14
C GLN A 210 0.46 -4.83 18.42
N PHE A 211 0.82 -6.04 18.80
CA PHE A 211 -0.10 -7.07 19.28
C PHE A 211 -0.20 -7.00 20.79
N ILE A 212 -1.40 -7.11 21.29
CA ILE A 212 -1.73 -7.02 22.71
C ILE A 212 -2.52 -8.26 23.10
N VAL A 213 -2.04 -9.01 24.08
CA VAL A 213 -2.80 -10.13 24.65
C VAL A 213 -3.09 -9.85 26.12
N THR A 214 -4.38 -9.74 26.42
CA THR A 214 -4.87 -9.62 27.80
C THR A 214 -5.35 -10.98 28.27
N SER A 215 -4.77 -11.53 29.33
CA SER A 215 -5.13 -12.84 29.87
C SER A 215 -4.91 -12.96 31.36
N GLN A 216 -5.72 -13.79 32.04
CA GLN A 216 -5.51 -14.23 33.42
C GLN A 216 -4.62 -15.47 33.52
N ASN A 217 -4.31 -16.10 32.39
CA ASN A 217 -3.67 -17.41 32.32
C ASN A 217 -2.47 -17.38 31.36
N GLY A 218 -1.82 -18.50 31.17
CA GLY A 218 -0.64 -18.58 30.35
C GLY A 218 -0.91 -18.42 28.86
N ILE A 219 -0.12 -17.58 28.20
CA ILE A 219 -0.22 -17.32 26.76
C ILE A 219 1.14 -17.30 26.08
N ARG A 220 1.13 -17.62 24.79
CA ARG A 220 2.26 -17.43 23.85
C ARG A 220 1.71 -17.03 22.50
N LEU A 221 2.30 -16.00 21.89
CA LEU A 221 1.92 -15.54 20.57
C LEU A 221 3.12 -15.59 19.63
N TRP A 222 2.90 -16.09 18.43
CA TRP A 222 3.81 -16.03 17.29
C TRP A 222 3.11 -15.30 16.14
N VAL A 223 3.81 -14.41 15.48
CA VAL A 223 3.35 -13.70 14.28
C VAL A 223 4.49 -13.64 13.29
N ASN A 224 4.28 -14.09 12.08
CA ASN A 224 5.22 -14.18 10.97
C ASN A 224 6.38 -15.16 11.22
N ASP A 225 7.18 -14.97 12.25
CA ASP A 225 8.26 -15.87 12.62
C ASP A 225 7.74 -16.93 13.61
N MET A 226 7.65 -18.18 13.14
CA MET A 226 7.16 -19.29 13.97
C MET A 226 8.24 -19.89 14.88
N ALA A 227 9.51 -19.51 14.72
CA ALA A 227 10.60 -19.91 15.60
C ALA A 227 10.70 -18.97 16.82
N LEU A 228 10.41 -17.70 16.67
CA LEU A 228 10.50 -16.68 17.70
C LEU A 228 9.11 -16.28 18.22
N LYS A 229 8.92 -16.35 19.51
CA LYS A 229 7.69 -15.88 20.15
C LYS A 229 7.68 -14.35 20.15
N LEU A 230 6.62 -13.74 19.65
CA LEU A 230 6.40 -12.32 19.76
C LEU A 230 6.03 -11.92 21.20
N ILE A 231 5.22 -12.77 21.85
CA ILE A 231 4.83 -12.59 23.27
C ILE A 231 5.03 -13.93 24.00
N GLU A 232 5.66 -13.88 25.14
CA GLU A 232 5.87 -15.01 26.07
C GLU A 232 5.32 -14.68 27.46
N GLY A 233 4.24 -15.33 27.86
CA GLY A 233 3.62 -15.18 29.17
C GLY A 233 3.10 -16.51 29.69
N TRP A 234 3.90 -17.58 29.63
CA TRP A 234 3.48 -18.96 29.92
C TRP A 234 3.38 -19.26 31.43
N THR A 235 2.57 -18.43 32.13
CA THR A 235 2.32 -18.58 33.56
C THR A 235 0.83 -18.36 33.85
N SER A 236 0.18 -19.31 34.53
CA SER A 236 -1.20 -19.20 34.99
C SER A 236 -1.20 -18.61 36.41
N SER A 237 -1.23 -17.29 36.52
CA SER A 237 -1.21 -16.59 37.81
C SER A 237 -2.60 -16.33 38.38
N GLY A 238 -3.64 -16.40 37.56
CA GLY A 238 -4.99 -15.98 37.93
C GLY A 238 -5.20 -14.47 37.94
N GLU A 239 -4.16 -13.67 37.80
CA GLU A 239 -4.22 -12.22 37.66
C GLU A 239 -4.29 -11.80 36.20
N ARG A 240 -5.14 -10.80 35.94
CA ARG A 240 -5.24 -10.23 34.58
C ARG A 240 -3.98 -9.47 34.24
N ARG A 241 -3.31 -9.89 33.18
CA ARG A 241 -2.09 -9.27 32.65
C ARG A 241 -2.31 -8.88 31.20
N GLU A 242 -1.73 -7.76 30.84
CA GLU A 242 -1.61 -7.31 29.45
C GLU A 242 -0.14 -7.45 29.02
N LEU A 243 0.09 -8.16 27.94
CA LEU A 243 1.41 -8.41 27.37
C LEU A 243 1.39 -7.91 25.93
N THR A 244 2.46 -7.24 25.53
CA THR A 244 2.56 -6.60 24.23
C THR A 244 3.81 -7.06 23.47
N GLY A 245 3.72 -7.06 22.14
CA GLY A 245 4.84 -7.29 21.25
C GLY A 245 4.60 -6.60 19.92
N SER A 246 5.64 -6.03 19.32
CA SER A 246 5.55 -5.31 18.06
C SER A 246 6.30 -6.05 16.95
N VAL A 247 5.72 -6.10 15.76
CA VAL A 247 6.32 -6.67 14.57
C VAL A 247 5.97 -5.82 13.35
N ARG A 248 6.95 -5.60 12.48
CA ARG A 248 6.73 -4.90 11.22
C ARG A 248 6.10 -5.83 10.20
N LEU A 249 5.00 -5.39 9.59
CA LEU A 249 4.27 -6.10 8.55
C LEU A 249 4.12 -5.22 7.30
N ILE A 250 3.97 -5.86 6.14
CA ILE A 250 3.71 -5.20 4.87
C ILE A 250 2.21 -5.35 4.56
N GLY A 251 1.55 -4.24 4.27
CA GLY A 251 0.12 -4.21 3.96
C GLY A 251 -0.23 -5.04 2.72
N GLY A 252 -1.45 -5.59 2.72
CA GLY A 252 -1.95 -6.45 1.66
C GLY A 252 -1.40 -7.88 1.70
N ARG A 253 -0.80 -8.34 2.82
CA ARG A 253 -0.25 -9.69 2.97
C ARG A 253 -0.81 -10.40 4.19
N ALA A 254 -0.85 -11.74 4.09
CA ALA A 254 -1.15 -12.62 5.20
C ALA A 254 0.15 -13.12 5.85
N TYR A 255 0.13 -13.24 7.17
CA TYR A 255 1.26 -13.70 7.99
C TYR A 255 0.81 -14.83 8.90
N PRO A 256 1.59 -15.90 9.05
CA PRO A 256 1.22 -16.98 9.95
C PRO A 256 1.09 -16.44 11.38
N LEU A 257 0.03 -16.89 12.04
CA LEU A 257 -0.28 -16.55 13.42
C LEU A 257 -0.59 -17.81 14.20
N ARG A 258 -0.02 -17.89 15.40
CA ARG A 258 -0.35 -18.89 16.40
C ARG A 258 -0.45 -18.24 17.76
N LEU A 259 -1.56 -18.50 18.47
CA LEU A 259 -1.76 -18.16 19.87
C LEU A 259 -2.04 -19.43 20.67
N ASP A 260 -1.19 -19.71 21.65
CA ASP A 260 -1.39 -20.77 22.63
C ASP A 260 -1.86 -20.17 23.95
N TYR A 261 -2.85 -20.80 24.56
CA TYR A 261 -3.40 -20.44 25.86
C TYR A 261 -3.55 -21.67 26.74
N PHE A 262 -3.30 -21.55 28.04
CA PHE A 262 -3.67 -22.58 28.99
C PHE A 262 -4.14 -22.00 30.32
N LYS A 263 -5.08 -22.69 30.95
CA LYS A 263 -5.52 -22.53 32.33
C LYS A 263 -5.05 -23.70 33.17
N PHE A 264 -4.58 -23.43 34.37
CA PHE A 264 -4.23 -24.48 35.35
C PHE A 264 -4.41 -23.97 36.78
N LYS A 265 -5.33 -24.61 37.53
CA LYS A 265 -5.63 -24.33 38.94
C LYS A 265 -6.01 -22.90 39.33
N SER A 266 -6.18 -22.00 38.38
CA SER A 266 -6.66 -20.63 38.65
C SER A 266 -8.18 -20.58 38.67
N LYS A 267 -8.78 -19.65 39.44
CA LYS A 267 -10.23 -19.52 39.53
C LYS A 267 -10.83 -18.98 38.23
N GLY A 268 -10.27 -17.92 37.69
CA GLY A 268 -10.76 -17.26 36.50
C GLY A 268 -10.03 -17.69 35.22
N ALA A 269 -10.71 -17.52 34.09
CA ALA A 269 -10.14 -17.75 32.77
C ALA A 269 -10.63 -16.71 31.77
N SER A 270 -9.68 -16.04 31.12
CA SER A 270 -9.97 -15.11 30.03
C SER A 270 -8.77 -14.96 29.09
N VAL A 271 -9.05 -14.68 27.84
CA VAL A 271 -8.05 -14.36 26.82
C VAL A 271 -8.64 -13.41 25.79
N LYS A 272 -7.90 -12.34 25.48
CA LYS A 272 -8.28 -11.36 24.46
C LYS A 272 -7.07 -11.04 23.61
N LEU A 273 -7.19 -11.12 22.30
CA LEU A 273 -6.17 -10.74 21.32
C LEU A 273 -6.59 -9.48 20.59
N GLU A 274 -5.82 -8.44 20.81
CA GLU A 274 -5.97 -7.14 20.17
C GLU A 274 -4.74 -6.78 19.37
N TRP A 275 -4.88 -5.81 18.52
CA TRP A 275 -3.78 -5.15 17.84
C TRP A 275 -3.98 -3.64 17.77
N HIS A 276 -2.86 -2.94 17.60
CA HIS A 276 -2.80 -1.52 17.26
C HIS A 276 -2.06 -1.43 15.92
N PRO A 277 -2.75 -1.32 14.77
CA PRO A 277 -2.13 -1.14 13.47
C PRO A 277 -1.50 0.25 13.34
N PRO A 278 -0.60 0.51 12.39
CA PRO A 278 0.23 1.72 12.32
C PRO A 278 -0.53 3.06 12.43
N HIS A 279 -1.72 3.17 11.84
CA HIS A 279 -2.52 4.41 11.85
C HIS A 279 -3.93 4.18 12.41
N GLY A 280 -4.17 3.02 13.00
CA GLY A 280 -5.48 2.65 13.55
C GLY A 280 -5.54 2.76 15.07
N ALA A 281 -6.72 2.58 15.64
CA ALA A 281 -6.91 2.44 17.07
C ALA A 281 -6.68 0.99 17.53
N GLN A 282 -6.37 0.81 18.83
CA GLN A 282 -6.36 -0.49 19.47
C GLN A 282 -7.75 -1.11 19.40
N GLN A 283 -7.83 -2.37 18.91
CA GLN A 283 -9.08 -3.11 18.78
C GLN A 283 -8.82 -4.61 18.81
N VAL A 284 -9.84 -5.40 19.16
CA VAL A 284 -9.82 -6.84 18.90
C VAL A 284 -9.59 -7.05 17.41
N ILE A 285 -8.70 -7.97 17.03
CA ILE A 285 -8.42 -8.22 15.62
C ILE A 285 -9.71 -8.66 14.93
N PRO A 286 -10.24 -7.90 13.96
CA PRO A 286 -11.49 -8.22 13.30
C PRO A 286 -11.41 -9.53 12.51
N ALA A 287 -12.51 -10.24 12.39
CA ALA A 287 -12.59 -11.50 11.63
C ALA A 287 -12.12 -11.35 10.17
N ARG A 288 -12.34 -10.19 9.53
CA ARG A 288 -11.87 -9.91 8.17
C ARG A 288 -10.33 -9.87 8.04
N ASN A 289 -9.63 -9.61 9.15
CA ASN A 289 -8.17 -9.58 9.23
C ASN A 289 -7.58 -10.92 9.73
N LEU A 290 -8.41 -11.95 9.90
CA LEU A 290 -8.01 -13.28 10.31
C LEU A 290 -8.43 -14.30 9.27
N SER A 291 -7.59 -15.33 9.06
CA SER A 291 -7.89 -16.47 8.20
C SER A 291 -7.55 -17.77 8.92
N PRO A 292 -8.41 -18.81 8.86
CA PRO A 292 -8.10 -20.13 9.39
C PRO A 292 -7.06 -20.87 8.54
N ALA A 293 -6.79 -20.40 7.32
CA ALA A 293 -5.75 -20.94 6.46
C ALA A 293 -4.36 -20.52 6.95
N GLY A 294 -3.47 -21.50 7.06
CA GLY A 294 -2.06 -21.23 7.31
C GLY A 294 -1.38 -20.63 6.09
N THR A 295 -0.39 -19.81 6.33
CA THR A 295 0.47 -19.23 5.28
C THR A 295 1.95 -19.36 5.66
N ARG A 296 2.85 -19.02 4.74
CA ARG A 296 4.29 -19.03 4.98
C ARG A 296 4.75 -17.71 5.58
N SER A 297 5.84 -17.74 6.34
CA SER A 297 6.53 -16.54 6.81
C SER A 297 7.03 -15.70 5.63
N THR A 298 6.94 -14.40 5.77
CA THR A 298 7.44 -13.42 4.78
C THR A 298 8.67 -12.73 5.33
N PHE A 299 9.71 -12.59 4.53
CA PHE A 299 10.82 -11.71 4.88
C PHE A 299 10.36 -10.26 4.86
N VAL A 300 10.54 -9.56 5.97
CA VAL A 300 10.20 -8.13 6.13
C VAL A 300 11.40 -7.40 6.67
N LEU A 301 11.89 -6.42 5.92
CA LEU A 301 12.97 -5.54 6.36
C LEU A 301 12.57 -4.75 7.61
N ARG A 302 13.44 -4.75 8.61
CA ARG A 302 13.28 -3.99 9.85
C ARG A 302 13.97 -2.63 9.81
N GLN A 303 14.96 -2.47 8.92
CA GLN A 303 15.72 -1.24 8.78
C GLN A 303 14.79 -0.04 8.54
N PRO A 304 14.81 0.99 9.40
CA PRO A 304 14.05 2.22 9.18
C PRO A 304 14.69 3.05 8.08
N PHE A 305 13.85 3.68 7.25
CA PHE A 305 14.25 4.64 6.23
C PHE A 305 13.83 6.05 6.64
N PRO A 306 14.56 7.09 6.22
CA PRO A 306 14.07 8.45 6.35
C PRO A 306 12.79 8.62 5.53
N PRO A 307 11.86 9.50 5.94
CA PRO A 307 10.59 9.68 5.25
C PRO A 307 10.79 10.08 3.78
N ASP A 308 9.89 9.62 2.93
CA ASP A 308 9.82 10.04 1.54
C ASP A 308 9.26 11.47 1.43
N ASP A 309 9.54 12.12 0.30
CA ASP A 309 8.95 13.41 -0.02
C ASP A 309 7.46 13.24 -0.28
N ALA A 310 6.63 13.87 0.54
CA ALA A 310 5.17 13.89 0.42
C ALA A 310 4.61 15.31 0.19
N SER A 311 5.44 16.26 -0.26
CA SER A 311 5.09 17.69 -0.36
C SER A 311 3.96 18.01 -1.34
N ILE A 312 3.60 17.08 -2.23
CA ILE A 312 2.50 17.23 -3.19
C ILE A 312 1.35 16.25 -2.97
N GLY A 313 1.21 15.73 -1.74
CA GLY A 313 0.08 14.88 -1.34
C GLY A 313 0.27 13.37 -1.56
N TYR A 314 1.41 12.92 -2.09
CA TYR A 314 1.78 11.51 -2.19
C TYR A 314 3.29 11.31 -2.05
N GLU A 315 3.69 10.10 -1.61
CA GLU A 315 5.09 9.75 -1.39
C GLU A 315 5.87 9.58 -2.70
N ARG A 316 7.09 10.16 -2.75
CA ARG A 316 7.98 10.13 -3.91
C ARG A 316 9.42 9.90 -3.52
N GLY A 317 10.13 9.12 -4.34
CA GLY A 317 11.58 8.96 -4.28
C GLY A 317 12.30 10.02 -5.12
N SER A 318 12.16 11.31 -4.79
CA SER A 318 12.66 12.41 -5.60
C SER A 318 14.16 12.67 -5.46
N ALA A 319 14.82 12.18 -4.40
CA ALA A 319 16.25 12.36 -4.18
C ALA A 319 16.85 11.20 -3.38
N VAL A 320 18.11 10.90 -3.63
CA VAL A 320 18.93 9.99 -2.84
C VAL A 320 19.70 10.81 -1.82
N SER A 321 19.21 10.87 -0.58
CA SER A 321 19.95 11.51 0.52
C SER A 321 20.98 10.53 1.10
N LYS A 322 22.04 11.07 1.74
CA LYS A 322 23.02 10.24 2.46
C LYS A 322 22.37 9.30 3.48
N LYS A 323 21.37 9.78 4.25
CA LYS A 323 20.63 8.97 5.21
C LYS A 323 19.84 7.83 4.53
N TRP A 324 19.28 8.07 3.36
CA TRP A 324 18.59 7.04 2.60
C TRP A 324 19.57 5.99 2.06
N ASP A 325 20.72 6.42 1.53
CA ASP A 325 21.76 5.50 1.04
C ASP A 325 22.34 4.62 2.16
N GLU A 326 22.57 5.20 3.34
CA GLU A 326 22.98 4.46 4.54
C GLU A 326 21.90 3.44 4.94
N ALA A 327 20.62 3.83 4.97
CA ALA A 327 19.52 2.93 5.27
C ALA A 327 19.39 1.80 4.24
N ALA A 328 19.53 2.09 2.95
CA ALA A 328 19.53 1.09 1.89
C ALA A 328 20.71 0.12 2.02
N THR A 329 21.88 0.59 2.44
CA THR A 329 23.04 -0.27 2.72
C THR A 329 22.75 -1.21 3.89
N HIS A 330 22.22 -0.72 4.99
CA HIS A 330 21.84 -1.55 6.14
C HIS A 330 20.73 -2.55 5.78
N ALA A 331 19.77 -2.16 4.97
CA ALA A 331 18.72 -3.05 4.46
C ALA A 331 19.29 -4.16 3.57
N ALA A 332 20.28 -3.83 2.72
CA ALA A 332 20.98 -4.82 1.91
C ALA A 332 21.79 -5.82 2.79
N ILE A 333 22.44 -5.32 3.85
CA ILE A 333 23.16 -6.16 4.83
C ILE A 333 22.17 -7.06 5.59
N GLU A 334 21.05 -6.54 6.07
CA GLU A 334 20.00 -7.32 6.73
C GLU A 334 19.47 -8.41 5.82
N THR A 335 19.18 -8.08 4.55
CA THR A 335 18.75 -9.06 3.55
C THR A 335 19.80 -10.11 3.28
N ALA A 336 21.06 -9.71 3.12
CA ALA A 336 22.18 -10.62 2.86
C ALA A 336 22.40 -11.62 4.00
N ASN A 337 22.31 -11.17 5.26
CA ASN A 337 22.40 -12.04 6.43
C ASN A 337 21.23 -13.03 6.45
N TRP A 338 20.00 -12.56 6.25
CA TRP A 338 18.85 -13.44 6.23
C TRP A 338 18.94 -14.51 5.13
N VAL A 339 19.37 -14.12 3.91
CA VAL A 339 19.58 -15.06 2.79
C VAL A 339 20.65 -16.10 3.13
N ALA A 340 21.73 -15.69 3.76
CA ALA A 340 22.80 -16.63 4.17
C ALA A 340 22.32 -17.62 5.22
N ASP A 341 21.53 -17.16 6.20
CA ASP A 341 20.97 -18.03 7.25
C ASP A 341 19.94 -19.04 6.68
N HIS A 342 19.31 -18.72 5.54
CA HIS A 342 18.33 -19.55 4.87
C HIS A 342 18.86 -20.20 3.57
N LEU A 343 20.18 -20.15 3.32
CA LEU A 343 20.80 -20.59 2.06
C LEU A 343 20.44 -22.04 1.70
N ASP A 344 20.38 -22.93 2.67
CA ASP A 344 20.07 -24.33 2.43
C ASP A 344 18.69 -24.52 1.80
N VAL A 345 17.70 -23.80 2.31
CA VAL A 345 16.33 -23.83 1.77
C VAL A 345 16.25 -23.12 0.43
N LEU A 346 16.88 -21.94 0.30
CA LEU A 346 16.80 -21.10 -0.89
C LEU A 346 17.54 -21.72 -2.09
N ALA A 347 18.69 -22.32 -1.86
CA ALA A 347 19.50 -22.98 -2.90
C ALA A 347 19.16 -24.47 -3.10
N GLY A 348 18.27 -25.05 -2.28
CA GLY A 348 17.93 -26.48 -2.34
C GLY A 348 19.13 -27.37 -2.06
N THR A 349 19.90 -27.08 -1.01
CA THR A 349 21.12 -27.77 -0.63
C THR A 349 21.12 -28.09 0.87
N SER A 350 22.22 -28.57 1.39
CA SER A 350 22.48 -28.73 2.83
C SER A 350 23.90 -28.32 3.18
N THR A 351 24.17 -28.07 4.46
CA THR A 351 25.44 -27.54 4.95
C THR A 351 26.64 -28.42 4.52
N ASN A 352 26.48 -29.73 4.45
CA ASN A 352 27.56 -30.69 4.12
C ASN A 352 27.42 -31.26 2.69
N ALA A 353 26.55 -30.72 1.84
CA ALA A 353 26.39 -31.25 0.49
C ALA A 353 27.62 -30.93 -0.38
N PRO A 354 28.14 -31.92 -1.15
CA PRO A 354 29.31 -31.70 -1.98
C PRO A 354 29.11 -30.67 -3.09
N ASP A 355 27.85 -30.44 -3.52
CA ASP A 355 27.46 -29.50 -4.53
C ASP A 355 26.99 -28.13 -3.97
N ARG A 356 27.17 -27.92 -2.63
CA ARG A 356 26.70 -26.71 -1.95
C ARG A 356 27.18 -25.40 -2.59
N LEU A 357 28.47 -25.33 -2.91
CA LEU A 357 29.07 -24.15 -3.52
C LEU A 357 28.46 -23.87 -4.89
N THR A 358 28.29 -24.87 -5.72
CA THR A 358 27.70 -24.77 -7.06
C THR A 358 26.24 -24.34 -6.98
N LYS A 359 25.46 -24.95 -6.07
CA LYS A 359 24.03 -24.56 -5.90
C LYS A 359 23.88 -23.16 -5.34
N ALA A 360 24.73 -22.76 -4.39
CA ALA A 360 24.76 -21.40 -3.88
C ALA A 360 25.11 -20.37 -4.98
N GLN A 361 26.06 -20.70 -5.85
CA GLN A 361 26.41 -19.84 -6.99
C GLN A 361 25.27 -19.72 -7.99
N GLN A 362 24.58 -20.82 -8.32
CA GLN A 362 23.40 -20.80 -9.19
C GLN A 362 22.27 -19.98 -8.57
N PHE A 363 22.01 -20.16 -7.27
CA PHE A 363 21.04 -19.34 -6.55
C PHE A 363 21.41 -17.84 -6.61
N GLY A 364 22.69 -17.50 -6.37
CA GLY A 364 23.20 -16.13 -6.44
C GLY A 364 22.99 -15.50 -7.81
N LYS A 365 23.22 -16.26 -8.90
CA LYS A 365 22.91 -15.81 -10.27
C LYS A 365 21.41 -15.50 -10.43
N HIS A 366 20.55 -16.43 -10.07
CA HIS A 366 19.10 -16.23 -10.18
C HIS A 366 18.61 -15.07 -9.29
N PHE A 367 19.22 -14.88 -8.11
CA PHE A 367 18.91 -13.75 -7.24
C PHE A 367 19.24 -12.42 -7.92
N ALA A 368 20.43 -12.27 -8.48
CA ALA A 368 20.84 -11.06 -9.18
C ALA A 368 19.98 -10.81 -10.44
N GLU A 369 19.69 -11.83 -11.25
CA GLU A 369 18.82 -11.72 -12.43
C GLU A 369 17.41 -11.24 -12.06
N ARG A 370 16.83 -11.77 -10.97
CA ARG A 370 15.52 -11.31 -10.50
C ARG A 370 15.55 -9.91 -9.91
N ALA A 371 16.63 -9.55 -9.19
CA ALA A 371 16.82 -8.20 -8.68
C ALA A 371 16.89 -7.17 -9.80
N PHE A 372 17.63 -7.47 -10.87
CA PHE A 372 17.76 -6.61 -12.05
C PHE A 372 16.61 -6.75 -13.04
N ARG A 373 15.72 -7.73 -12.84
CA ARG A 373 14.57 -8.03 -13.72
C ARG A 373 14.96 -8.32 -15.16
N ARG A 374 16.16 -8.85 -15.38
CA ARG A 374 16.69 -9.28 -16.67
C ARG A 374 17.81 -10.31 -16.47
N PRO A 375 18.15 -11.10 -17.52
CA PRO A 375 19.35 -11.92 -17.48
C PRO A 375 20.61 -11.05 -17.27
N LEU A 376 21.61 -11.62 -16.61
CA LEU A 376 22.94 -11.01 -16.50
C LEU A 376 23.72 -11.16 -17.81
N THR A 377 24.52 -10.15 -18.17
CA THR A 377 25.55 -10.33 -19.20
C THR A 377 26.69 -11.22 -18.64
N VAL A 378 27.58 -11.67 -19.52
CA VAL A 378 28.74 -12.50 -19.10
C VAL A 378 29.63 -11.72 -18.11
N GLU A 379 29.85 -10.43 -18.37
CA GLU A 379 30.64 -9.53 -17.55
C GLU A 379 29.98 -9.29 -16.18
N GLU A 380 28.65 -9.09 -16.19
CA GLU A 380 27.88 -8.92 -14.96
C GLU A 380 27.85 -10.20 -14.13
N GLU A 381 27.65 -11.36 -14.75
CA GLU A 381 27.73 -12.65 -14.05
C GLU A 381 29.10 -12.86 -13.43
N GLN A 382 30.18 -12.48 -14.14
CA GLN A 382 31.53 -12.55 -13.61
C GLN A 382 31.69 -11.60 -12.42
N LEU A 383 31.23 -10.34 -12.55
CA LEU A 383 31.39 -9.31 -11.52
C LEU A 383 30.55 -9.60 -10.28
N PHE A 384 29.27 -9.86 -10.43
CA PHE A 384 28.33 -9.98 -9.31
C PHE A 384 28.32 -11.35 -8.66
N VAL A 385 28.64 -12.41 -9.41
CA VAL A 385 28.45 -13.79 -8.93
C VAL A 385 29.76 -14.57 -8.92
N ARG A 386 30.33 -14.88 -10.09
CA ARG A 386 31.42 -15.87 -10.19
C ARG A 386 32.63 -15.48 -9.38
N SER A 387 33.04 -14.21 -9.41
CA SER A 387 34.19 -13.71 -8.65
C SER A 387 34.00 -13.70 -7.12
N ARG A 388 32.77 -13.91 -6.64
CA ARG A 388 32.47 -13.96 -5.21
C ARG A 388 32.63 -15.36 -4.63
N PHE A 389 32.55 -16.42 -5.47
CA PHE A 389 32.66 -17.81 -5.06
C PHE A 389 34.05 -18.34 -5.35
N THR A 390 34.87 -18.41 -4.32
CA THR A 390 36.21 -19.02 -4.35
C THR A 390 36.23 -20.27 -3.49
N ALA A 391 37.14 -21.20 -3.77
CA ALA A 391 37.19 -22.49 -3.09
C ALA A 391 37.50 -22.41 -1.58
N ASP A 392 38.19 -21.37 -1.16
CA ASP A 392 38.62 -21.09 0.22
C ASP A 392 37.57 -20.32 1.04
N LYS A 393 36.45 -19.89 0.40
CA LYS A 393 35.45 -19.05 1.04
C LYS A 393 34.15 -19.79 1.29
N PRO A 394 33.55 -19.67 2.50
CA PRO A 394 32.24 -20.24 2.78
C PRO A 394 31.16 -19.74 1.80
N ALA A 395 30.29 -20.66 1.35
CA ALA A 395 29.18 -20.31 0.46
C ALA A 395 28.26 -19.26 1.04
N THR A 396 28.09 -19.20 2.37
CA THR A 396 27.32 -18.18 3.10
C THR A 396 27.92 -16.78 2.97
N ASP A 397 29.24 -16.66 2.99
CA ASP A 397 29.92 -15.36 2.84
C ASP A 397 29.88 -14.91 1.40
N SER A 398 30.09 -15.84 0.46
CA SER A 398 29.97 -15.58 -0.98
C SER A 398 28.57 -15.06 -1.35
N ILE A 399 27.52 -15.70 -0.84
CA ILE A 399 26.15 -15.27 -1.16
C ILE A 399 25.79 -13.91 -0.52
N LYS A 400 26.32 -13.60 0.68
CA LYS A 400 26.15 -12.27 1.28
C LYS A 400 26.68 -11.17 0.37
N GLU A 401 27.85 -11.35 -0.24
CA GLU A 401 28.41 -10.39 -1.17
C GLU A 401 27.57 -10.23 -2.44
N VAL A 402 27.09 -11.35 -3.01
CA VAL A 402 26.21 -11.30 -4.19
C VAL A 402 24.94 -10.50 -3.89
N VAL A 403 24.26 -10.78 -2.77
CA VAL A 403 23.04 -10.11 -2.37
C VAL A 403 23.29 -8.62 -2.11
N LEU A 404 24.37 -8.31 -1.39
CA LEU A 404 24.76 -6.93 -1.09
C LEU A 404 25.01 -6.13 -2.36
N LEU A 405 25.80 -6.68 -3.28
CA LEU A 405 26.10 -6.02 -4.56
C LEU A 405 24.83 -5.83 -5.41
N ALA A 406 24.00 -6.88 -5.52
CA ALA A 406 22.77 -6.81 -6.32
C ALA A 406 21.75 -5.78 -5.80
N LEU A 407 21.69 -5.55 -4.48
CA LEU A 407 20.76 -4.60 -3.88
C LEU A 407 21.32 -3.17 -3.78
N LYS A 408 22.63 -2.99 -4.01
CA LYS A 408 23.29 -1.67 -3.98
C LYS A 408 23.67 -1.14 -5.37
N SER A 409 23.36 -1.86 -6.43
CA SER A 409 23.67 -1.49 -7.83
C SER A 409 22.65 -0.56 -8.45
#